data_76847483e7f628138db20512289f60f7
#
_entry.id   76847483e7f628138db20512289f60f7
#
_cell.length_a   1.000
_cell.length_b   1.000
_cell.length_c   1.000
_cell.angle_alpha   90.00
_cell.angle_beta   90.00
_cell.angle_gamma   90.00
#
_symmetry.space_group_name_H-M   'P 1'
#
loop_
_entity.id
_entity.type
_entity.pdbx_description
1 polymer ?
#
loop_
_entity_poly.entity_id
_entity_poly.type
_entity_poly.pdbx_seq_one_letter_code
_entity_poly.pdbx_strand_id
1 'polypeptide(L)'
;MSRIINLRDALNEAMREEMQRDETVFLMGEEVAEYNGAYKASKGMLDEFGAKRVIDTPIAELGFGGVGVGSTLTGCRPIIEYMTFNFSLVGIDQIINNAAKIRQMSGGQFKCPIVFRGPTASAGQLAACLLYTSPSPRDS
;
A
#
# COMPACT_ATOMS: atom_id res chain seq x y z
N MET A 1 -28.13 -8.21 11.52
CA MET A 1 -27.93 -6.94 12.27
C MET A 1 -26.78 -6.19 11.65
N SER A 2 -26.93 -4.91 11.33
CA SER A 2 -25.81 -4.07 10.86
C SER A 2 -24.84 -3.86 12.02
N ARG A 3 -23.55 -4.17 11.80
CA ARG A 3 -22.48 -3.95 12.75
C ARG A 3 -21.86 -2.58 12.46
N ILE A 4 -21.71 -1.75 13.49
CA ILE A 4 -21.02 -0.46 13.39
C ILE A 4 -19.57 -0.68 13.82
N ILE A 5 -18.61 -0.43 12.91
CA ILE A 5 -17.17 -0.48 13.16
C ILE A 5 -16.52 0.79 12.66
N ASN A 6 -15.36 1.12 13.19
CA ASN A 6 -14.59 2.25 12.67
C ASN A 6 -13.84 1.86 11.38
N LEU A 7 -13.46 2.86 10.58
CA LEU A 7 -12.82 2.64 9.28
C LEU A 7 -11.50 1.84 9.40
N ARG A 8 -10.70 2.09 10.43
CA ARG A 8 -9.45 1.37 10.66
C ARG A 8 -9.68 -0.13 10.84
N ASP A 9 -10.65 -0.49 11.66
CA ASP A 9 -10.95 -1.90 11.94
C ASP A 9 -11.57 -2.58 10.71
N ALA A 10 -12.40 -1.86 9.96
CA ALA A 10 -12.92 -2.36 8.67
C ALA A 10 -11.80 -2.64 7.66
N LEU A 11 -10.79 -1.77 7.58
CA LEU A 11 -9.62 -1.99 6.72
C LEU A 11 -8.79 -3.18 7.19
N ASN A 12 -8.58 -3.32 8.50
CA ASN A 12 -7.87 -4.48 9.07
C ASN A 12 -8.60 -5.79 8.73
N GLU A 13 -9.90 -5.84 8.91
CA GLU A 13 -10.71 -7.01 8.58
C GLU A 13 -10.65 -7.34 7.09
N ALA A 14 -10.82 -6.36 6.21
CA ALA A 14 -10.75 -6.58 4.77
C ALA A 14 -9.40 -7.13 4.32
N MET A 15 -8.29 -6.60 4.84
CA MET A 15 -6.96 -7.13 4.55
C MET A 15 -6.79 -8.57 5.07
N ARG A 16 -7.27 -8.88 6.28
CA ARG A 16 -7.23 -10.23 6.84
C ARG A 16 -8.03 -11.22 6.01
N GLU A 17 -9.24 -10.87 5.63
CA GLU A 17 -10.10 -11.71 4.81
C GLU A 17 -9.43 -12.06 3.46
N GLU A 18 -8.82 -11.08 2.80
CA GLU A 18 -8.11 -11.32 1.56
C GLU A 18 -6.85 -12.18 1.76
N MET A 19 -6.09 -11.94 2.81
CA MET A 19 -4.89 -12.73 3.11
C MET A 19 -5.22 -14.16 3.56
N GLN A 20 -6.35 -14.38 4.22
CA GLN A 20 -6.84 -15.72 4.56
C GLN A 20 -7.35 -16.47 3.31
N ARG A 21 -7.97 -15.76 2.38
CA ARG A 21 -8.54 -16.32 1.16
C ARG A 21 -7.48 -16.69 0.12
N ASP A 22 -6.39 -15.93 0.04
CA ASP A 22 -5.38 -16.06 -1.01
C ASP A 22 -3.96 -15.97 -0.41
N GLU A 23 -3.18 -17.04 -0.54
CA GLU A 23 -1.80 -17.11 -0.04
C GLU A 23 -0.85 -16.15 -0.75
N THR A 24 -1.18 -15.70 -1.94
CA THR A 24 -0.37 -14.76 -2.73
C THR A 24 -0.53 -13.32 -2.29
N VAL A 25 -1.53 -13.02 -1.46
CA VAL A 25 -1.73 -11.68 -0.87
C VAL A 25 -0.78 -11.49 0.30
N PHE A 26 -0.05 -10.39 0.31
CA PHE A 26 0.82 -9.99 1.42
C PHE A 26 0.78 -8.47 1.63
N LEU A 27 1.08 -8.04 2.84
CA LEU A 27 1.18 -6.63 3.22
C LEU A 27 2.65 -6.24 3.35
N MET A 28 3.03 -5.13 2.73
CA MET A 28 4.38 -4.58 2.83
C MET A 28 4.32 -3.06 2.94
N GLY A 29 5.15 -2.50 3.80
CA GLY A 29 5.24 -1.06 4.00
C GLY A 29 6.05 -0.68 5.22
N GLU A 30 6.02 0.59 5.56
CA GLU A 30 6.78 1.14 6.68
C GLU A 30 6.04 0.85 8.00
N GLU A 31 6.72 0.16 8.93
CA GLU A 31 6.21 -0.14 10.30
C GLU A 31 4.89 -0.93 10.33
N VAL A 32 4.56 -1.66 9.25
CA VAL A 32 3.31 -2.41 9.15
C VAL A 32 3.30 -3.70 9.97
N ALA A 33 4.49 -4.27 10.23
CA ALA A 33 4.66 -5.53 10.95
C ALA A 33 4.87 -5.30 12.45
N GLU A 34 6.10 -5.02 12.87
CA GLU A 34 6.49 -4.95 14.29
C GLU A 34 5.72 -3.86 15.07
N TYR A 35 5.55 -2.71 14.46
CA TYR A 35 4.82 -1.59 15.06
C TYR A 35 3.31 -1.66 14.88
N ASN A 36 2.80 -2.65 14.14
CA ASN A 36 1.37 -2.81 13.83
C ASN A 36 0.76 -1.66 13.02
N GLY A 37 1.58 -1.02 12.19
CA GLY A 37 1.20 0.15 11.41
C GLY A 37 1.24 1.46 12.20
N ALA A 38 1.62 2.56 11.56
CA ALA A 38 1.66 3.88 12.17
C ALA A 38 0.28 4.30 12.74
N TYR A 39 -0.80 3.89 12.07
CA TYR A 39 -2.18 4.16 12.47
C TYR A 39 -2.93 2.88 12.90
N LYS A 40 -2.19 1.80 13.17
CA LYS A 40 -2.71 0.52 13.69
C LYS A 40 -3.70 -0.19 12.77
N ALA A 41 -3.66 0.08 11.47
CA ALA A 41 -4.49 -0.62 10.50
C ALA A 41 -4.07 -2.09 10.29
N SER A 42 -2.78 -2.41 10.49
CA SER A 42 -2.23 -3.76 10.41
C SER A 42 -2.11 -4.49 11.75
N LYS A 43 -2.76 -3.96 12.79
CA LYS A 43 -2.65 -4.52 14.15
C LYS A 43 -2.94 -6.03 14.19
N GLY A 44 -2.00 -6.80 14.77
CA GLY A 44 -2.10 -8.25 14.96
C GLY A 44 -1.90 -9.09 13.69
N MET A 45 -1.64 -8.47 12.55
CA MET A 45 -1.48 -9.22 11.29
C MET A 45 -0.15 -9.98 11.23
N LEU A 46 0.92 -9.43 11.83
CA LEU A 46 2.21 -10.13 11.91
C LEU A 46 2.08 -11.43 12.68
N ASP A 47 1.39 -11.43 13.81
CA ASP A 47 1.19 -12.62 14.65
C ASP A 47 0.37 -13.69 13.91
N GLU A 48 -0.58 -13.28 13.08
CA GLU A 48 -1.47 -14.18 12.35
C GLU A 48 -0.84 -14.75 11.07
N PHE A 49 -0.16 -13.93 10.29
CA PHE A 49 0.32 -14.31 8.95
C PHE A 49 1.83 -14.51 8.86
N GLY A 50 2.58 -14.07 9.88
CA GLY A 50 4.03 -14.19 9.95
C GLY A 50 4.80 -13.20 9.07
N ALA A 51 6.12 -13.11 9.33
CA ALA A 51 7.02 -12.15 8.70
C ALA A 51 7.23 -12.34 7.18
N LYS A 52 6.79 -13.45 6.62
CA LYS A 52 6.84 -13.66 5.15
C LYS A 52 5.70 -12.96 4.41
N ARG A 53 4.63 -12.64 5.13
CA ARG A 53 3.43 -12.05 4.54
C ARG A 53 3.06 -10.68 5.10
N VAL A 54 3.69 -10.28 6.22
CA VAL A 54 3.58 -8.93 6.78
C VAL A 54 5.00 -8.41 6.96
N ILE A 55 5.41 -7.49 6.10
CA ILE A 55 6.82 -7.17 5.84
C ILE A 55 7.08 -5.69 6.10
N ASP A 56 7.93 -5.40 7.08
CA ASP A 56 8.45 -4.04 7.27
C ASP A 56 9.49 -3.71 6.21
N THR A 57 9.48 -2.46 5.76
CA THR A 57 10.44 -1.93 4.79
C THR A 57 11.23 -0.76 5.39
N PRO A 58 12.43 -0.48 4.87
CA PRO A 58 13.04 0.82 5.09
C PRO A 58 12.16 1.95 4.53
N ILE A 59 12.42 3.19 4.96
CA ILE A 59 11.77 4.38 4.40
C ILE A 59 12.35 4.64 3.00
N ALA A 60 11.75 4.01 2.01
CA ALA A 60 12.18 4.07 0.61
C ALA A 60 10.99 3.77 -0.31
N GLU A 61 10.04 4.69 -0.40
CA GLU A 61 8.73 4.50 -1.04
C GLU A 61 8.83 4.12 -2.51
N LEU A 62 9.80 4.70 -3.22
CA LEU A 62 10.10 4.31 -4.59
C LEU A 62 10.59 2.86 -4.67
N GLY A 63 11.43 2.46 -3.72
CA GLY A 63 12.03 1.12 -3.67
C GLY A 63 11.00 0.05 -3.37
N PHE A 64 10.30 0.15 -2.24
CA PHE A 64 9.35 -0.90 -1.87
C PHE A 64 8.08 -0.88 -2.74
N GLY A 65 7.68 0.27 -3.26
CA GLY A 65 6.65 0.36 -4.29
C GLY A 65 7.04 -0.44 -5.54
N GLY A 66 8.30 -0.31 -5.97
CA GLY A 66 8.85 -1.07 -7.10
C GLY A 66 8.94 -2.57 -6.83
N VAL A 67 9.36 -2.98 -5.63
CA VAL A 67 9.34 -4.39 -5.21
C VAL A 67 7.92 -4.94 -5.25
N GLY A 68 6.93 -4.18 -4.77
CA GLY A 68 5.52 -4.54 -4.85
C GLY A 68 5.06 -4.76 -6.29
N VAL A 69 5.35 -3.83 -7.19
CA VAL A 69 5.03 -3.99 -8.62
C VAL A 69 5.73 -5.22 -9.20
N GLY A 70 7.03 -5.39 -8.96
CA GLY A 70 7.80 -6.53 -9.45
C GLY A 70 7.25 -7.87 -8.97
N SER A 71 6.80 -7.97 -7.73
CA SER A 71 6.22 -9.19 -7.17
C SER A 71 4.95 -9.64 -7.90
N THR A 72 4.20 -8.71 -8.50
CA THR A 72 3.00 -9.08 -9.28
C THR A 72 3.34 -9.88 -10.53
N LEU A 73 4.55 -9.73 -11.07
CA LEU A 73 5.01 -10.46 -12.24
C LEU A 73 5.26 -11.96 -11.93
N THR A 74 5.44 -12.27 -10.65
CA THR A 74 5.60 -13.65 -10.16
C THR A 74 4.31 -14.25 -9.60
N GLY A 75 3.19 -13.54 -9.75
CA GLY A 75 1.86 -14.00 -9.34
C GLY A 75 1.41 -13.55 -7.97
N CYS A 76 2.21 -12.75 -7.25
CA CYS A 76 1.82 -12.19 -5.97
C CYS A 76 0.78 -11.06 -6.11
N ARG A 77 0.07 -10.79 -5.03
CA ARG A 77 -0.96 -9.75 -4.91
C ARG A 77 -0.66 -8.85 -3.72
N PRO A 78 0.28 -7.92 -3.85
CA PRO A 78 0.71 -7.10 -2.74
C PRO A 78 -0.29 -6.02 -2.37
N ILE A 79 -0.37 -5.77 -1.06
CA ILE A 79 -0.93 -4.56 -0.48
C ILE A 79 0.26 -3.72 -0.02
N ILE A 80 0.48 -2.59 -0.68
CA ILE A 80 1.58 -1.67 -0.36
C ILE A 80 1.03 -0.52 0.46
N GLU A 81 1.55 -0.38 1.69
CA GLU A 81 1.14 0.68 2.59
C GLU A 81 2.22 1.75 2.69
N TYR A 82 1.86 2.97 2.30
CA TYR A 82 2.62 4.16 2.62
C TYR A 82 2.25 4.65 4.03
N MET A 83 3.21 5.05 4.85
CA MET A 83 2.98 5.49 6.23
C MET A 83 1.93 6.60 6.31
N THR A 84 1.98 7.56 5.41
CA THR A 84 0.85 8.42 5.02
C THR A 84 0.78 8.46 3.50
N PHE A 85 -0.42 8.55 2.94
CA PHE A 85 -0.59 8.49 1.47
C PHE A 85 0.02 9.68 0.73
N ASN A 86 0.35 10.74 1.45
CA ASN A 86 1.14 11.86 0.93
C ASN A 86 2.49 11.40 0.36
N PHE A 87 3.13 10.42 0.99
CA PHE A 87 4.41 9.88 0.51
C PHE A 87 4.28 8.97 -0.71
N SER A 88 3.06 8.68 -1.16
CA SER A 88 2.88 8.06 -2.47
C SER A 88 3.46 8.92 -3.61
N LEU A 89 3.61 10.24 -3.41
CA LEU A 89 4.28 11.12 -4.35
C LEU A 89 5.78 10.79 -4.52
N VAL A 90 6.44 10.28 -3.48
CA VAL A 90 7.82 9.78 -3.59
C VAL A 90 7.88 8.51 -4.44
N GLY A 91 6.85 7.65 -4.30
CA GLY A 91 6.72 6.40 -5.06
C GLY A 91 5.87 6.50 -6.33
N ILE A 92 5.50 7.71 -6.78
CA ILE A 92 4.51 7.93 -7.84
C ILE A 92 4.87 7.28 -9.17
N ASP A 93 6.16 7.20 -9.49
CA ASP A 93 6.65 6.53 -10.68
C ASP A 93 6.22 5.07 -10.75
N GLN A 94 6.27 4.36 -9.62
CA GLN A 94 5.86 2.96 -9.54
C GLN A 94 4.35 2.79 -9.77
N ILE A 95 3.57 3.76 -9.36
CA ILE A 95 2.10 3.74 -9.54
C ILE A 95 1.75 4.04 -11.00
N ILE A 96 2.25 5.16 -11.54
CA ILE A 96 1.82 5.68 -12.84
C ILE A 96 2.58 5.04 -14.00
N ASN A 97 3.89 4.92 -13.91
CA ASN A 97 4.71 4.44 -15.03
C ASN A 97 4.87 2.93 -15.06
N ASN A 98 4.85 2.27 -13.90
CA ASN A 98 5.01 0.83 -13.82
C ASN A 98 3.66 0.12 -13.65
N ALA A 99 3.00 0.24 -12.52
CA ALA A 99 1.77 -0.52 -12.23
C ALA A 99 0.66 -0.25 -13.25
N ALA A 100 0.38 1.00 -13.56
CA ALA A 100 -0.71 1.37 -14.46
C ALA A 100 -0.46 0.98 -15.94
N LYS A 101 0.80 0.95 -16.37
CA LYS A 101 1.17 0.77 -17.80
C LYS A 101 1.64 -0.64 -18.15
N ILE A 102 2.10 -1.43 -17.19
CA ILE A 102 2.77 -2.72 -17.47
C ILE A 102 1.91 -3.66 -18.31
N ARG A 103 0.60 -3.68 -18.10
CA ARG A 103 -0.31 -4.53 -18.88
C ARG A 103 -0.35 -4.13 -20.35
N GLN A 104 -0.41 -2.83 -20.64
CA GLN A 104 -0.40 -2.34 -22.01
C GLN A 104 0.96 -2.52 -22.67
N MET A 105 2.04 -2.19 -21.96
CA MET A 105 3.41 -2.31 -22.46
C MET A 105 3.80 -3.75 -22.76
N SER A 106 3.25 -4.72 -22.03
CA SER A 106 3.50 -6.14 -22.26
C SER A 106 2.54 -6.80 -23.27
N GLY A 107 1.71 -6.02 -23.95
CA GLY A 107 0.70 -6.61 -24.86
C GLY A 107 -0.32 -7.50 -24.12
N GLY A 108 -0.59 -7.23 -22.85
CA GLY A 108 -1.53 -7.99 -22.03
C GLY A 108 -0.94 -9.21 -21.32
N GLN A 109 0.34 -9.51 -21.52
CA GLN A 109 1.01 -10.68 -20.93
C GLN A 109 1.12 -10.59 -19.41
N PHE A 110 1.43 -9.39 -18.90
CA PHE A 110 1.53 -9.15 -17.47
C PHE A 110 0.30 -8.43 -16.91
N LYS A 111 -0.05 -8.83 -15.69
CA LYS A 111 -1.06 -8.14 -14.88
C LYS A 111 -0.36 -7.55 -13.66
N CYS A 112 -0.94 -6.48 -13.08
CA CYS A 112 -0.43 -5.88 -11.85
C CYS A 112 -1.56 -5.78 -10.81
N PRO A 113 -1.93 -6.90 -10.17
CA PRO A 113 -2.98 -6.92 -9.15
C PRO A 113 -2.43 -6.41 -7.81
N ILE A 114 -2.20 -5.12 -7.72
CA ILE A 114 -1.60 -4.43 -6.57
C ILE A 114 -2.58 -3.44 -5.97
N VAL A 115 -2.54 -3.30 -4.66
CA VAL A 115 -3.24 -2.26 -3.93
C VAL A 115 -2.22 -1.32 -3.30
N PHE A 116 -2.29 -0.04 -3.61
CA PHE A 116 -1.57 1.01 -2.90
C PHE A 116 -2.53 1.69 -1.93
N ARG A 117 -2.17 1.74 -0.67
CA ARG A 117 -2.97 2.38 0.38
C ARG A 117 -2.12 3.18 1.35
N GLY A 118 -2.76 4.00 2.11
CA GLY A 118 -2.18 4.74 3.22
C GLY A 118 -3.22 5.67 3.85
N PRO A 119 -3.04 6.07 5.09
CA PRO A 119 -3.91 7.05 5.73
C PRO A 119 -3.73 8.42 5.06
N THR A 120 -4.84 9.14 4.96
CA THR A 120 -4.85 10.57 4.61
C THR A 120 -5.35 11.31 5.81
N ALA A 121 -4.49 12.10 6.45
CA ALA A 121 -4.88 12.84 7.64
C ALA A 121 -4.62 14.34 7.45
N SER A 122 -5.63 15.15 7.66
CA SER A 122 -5.49 16.61 7.71
C SER A 122 -4.81 17.09 9.00
N ALA A 123 -4.77 16.24 10.03
CA ALA A 123 -4.35 16.64 11.38
C ALA A 123 -2.83 16.64 11.61
N GLY A 124 -2.05 15.98 10.75
CA GLY A 124 -0.63 15.75 11.01
C GLY A 124 0.30 16.81 10.45
N GLN A 125 -0.16 17.70 9.59
CA GLN A 125 0.66 18.67 8.83
C GLN A 125 1.87 18.03 8.12
N LEU A 126 1.79 16.71 7.87
CA LEU A 126 2.82 15.91 7.25
C LEU A 126 2.79 16.11 5.74
N ALA A 127 4.00 16.19 5.15
CA ALA A 127 4.18 16.30 3.71
C ALA A 127 3.49 17.52 3.05
N ALA A 128 3.16 18.56 3.81
CA ALA A 128 2.57 19.78 3.30
C ALA A 128 3.39 20.37 2.14
N CYS A 129 4.71 20.31 2.25
CA CYS A 129 5.63 20.78 1.21
C CYS A 129 5.47 19.98 -0.12
N LEU A 130 5.38 18.66 -0.04
CA LEU A 130 5.20 17.80 -1.21
C LEU A 130 3.85 18.07 -1.91
N LEU A 131 2.80 18.23 -1.14
CA LEU A 131 1.46 18.51 -1.68
C LEU A 131 1.35 19.91 -2.24
N TYR A 132 1.99 20.87 -1.61
CA TYR A 132 1.95 22.29 -2.02
C TYR A 132 2.74 22.55 -3.31
N THR A 133 3.83 21.84 -3.50
CA THR A 133 4.69 22.00 -4.68
C THR A 133 4.29 21.14 -5.87
N SER A 134 3.37 20.21 -5.69
CA SER A 134 2.85 19.39 -6.79
C SER A 134 1.83 20.19 -7.61
N PRO A 135 2.01 20.30 -8.94
CA PRO A 135 1.06 21.02 -9.78
C PRO A 135 -0.32 20.35 -9.72
N SER A 136 -1.33 21.17 -9.47
CA SER A 136 -2.73 20.73 -9.47
C SER A 136 -3.36 21.02 -10.83
N PRO A 137 -4.23 20.14 -11.35
CA PRO A 137 -5.02 20.43 -12.56
C PRO A 137 -5.91 21.67 -12.44
N ARG A 138 -6.07 22.22 -11.22
CA ARG A 138 -6.83 23.45 -10.96
C ARG A 138 -5.98 24.71 -11.09
N ASP A 139 -4.66 24.57 -11.20
CA ASP A 139 -3.72 25.68 -11.31
C ASP A 139 -3.35 26.01 -12.76
N SER A 140 -4.03 25.36 -13.70
CA SER A 140 -3.87 25.56 -15.16
C SER A 140 -5.08 26.23 -15.78
#